data_c879689ae157b2d9bc53a2febac4985a
#
_entry.id   c879689ae157b2d9bc53a2febac4985a
#
_cell.length_a   1.000
_cell.length_b   1.000
_cell.length_c   1.000
_cell.angle_alpha   90.00
_cell.angle_beta   90.00
_cell.angle_gamma   90.00
#
_symmetry.space_group_name_H-M   'P 1'
#
loop_
_entity.id
_entity.type
_entity.pdbx_description
1 polymer ?
#
loop_
_entity_poly.entity_id
_entity_poly.type
_entity_poly.pdbx_seq_one_letter_code
_entity_poly.pdbx_strand_id
1 'polypeptide(L)'
;MHIIPEKDIAALITRQDSFDAVEKVFSSMAAKTAYNFPVIREAIGHADALYGFKSGFDRQALNLGLKSGGYWPGNAAKGLTNHQSTIFLFDADTGKCRAIVGGNVLTALRTAAAAAVSVAHLARKDAKVLGIIGAGHQATFQLRAVAEQRKFERIVAWNRSPEKLSALADVAAELGLPFESVTLEEL
;
A
#
# COMPACT_ATOMS: atom_id res chain seq x y z
N MET A 1 -1.57 -26.54 -2.28
CA MET A 1 -0.95 -25.22 -2.34
C MET A 1 -1.56 -24.44 -3.49
N HIS A 2 -2.03 -23.23 -3.26
CA HIS A 2 -2.55 -22.33 -4.31
C HIS A 2 -1.44 -21.44 -4.83
N ILE A 3 -1.48 -21.13 -6.15
CA ILE A 3 -0.59 -20.13 -6.75
C ILE A 3 -1.49 -19.08 -7.39
N ILE A 4 -1.39 -17.84 -6.90
CA ILE A 4 -2.19 -16.70 -7.38
C ILE A 4 -1.22 -15.68 -7.98
N PRO A 5 -1.14 -15.62 -9.33
CA PRO A 5 -0.19 -14.75 -9.99
C PRO A 5 -0.59 -13.28 -9.88
N GLU A 6 0.38 -12.39 -10.02
CA GLU A 6 0.21 -10.94 -9.88
C GLU A 6 -0.93 -10.36 -10.74
N LYS A 7 -1.10 -10.86 -11.96
CA LYS A 7 -2.12 -10.39 -12.90
C LYS A 7 -3.56 -10.60 -12.43
N ASP A 8 -3.79 -11.55 -11.52
CA ASP A 8 -5.12 -11.92 -11.04
C ASP A 8 -5.51 -11.15 -9.77
N ILE A 9 -4.54 -10.54 -9.07
CA ILE A 9 -4.75 -9.91 -7.76
C ILE A 9 -5.78 -8.78 -7.83
N ALA A 10 -5.68 -7.90 -8.84
CA ALA A 10 -6.57 -6.74 -8.95
C ALA A 10 -8.05 -7.11 -9.15
N ALA A 11 -8.33 -8.31 -9.68
CA ALA A 11 -9.69 -8.83 -9.85
C ALA A 11 -10.23 -9.52 -8.59
N LEU A 12 -9.35 -9.91 -7.66
CA LEU A 12 -9.70 -10.70 -6.47
C LEU A 12 -9.86 -9.86 -5.21
N ILE A 13 -9.25 -8.68 -5.16
CA ILE A 13 -9.20 -7.85 -3.93
C ILE A 13 -9.57 -6.41 -4.25
N THR A 14 -10.56 -5.90 -3.55
CA THR A 14 -11.00 -4.51 -3.62
C THR A 14 -10.24 -3.62 -2.64
N ARG A 15 -10.41 -2.29 -2.78
CA ARG A 15 -9.93 -1.32 -1.79
C ARG A 15 -10.62 -1.51 -0.43
N GLN A 16 -11.91 -1.84 -0.43
CA GLN A 16 -12.67 -2.08 0.80
C GLN A 16 -12.14 -3.32 1.54
N ASP A 17 -11.91 -4.44 0.84
CA ASP A 17 -11.33 -5.63 1.45
C ASP A 17 -9.96 -5.32 2.10
N SER A 18 -9.17 -4.47 1.43
CA SER A 18 -7.86 -4.05 1.94
C SER A 18 -7.98 -3.13 3.16
N PHE A 19 -8.97 -2.23 3.17
CA PHE A 19 -9.26 -1.36 4.30
C PHE A 19 -9.66 -2.20 5.52
N ASP A 20 -10.63 -3.08 5.37
CA ASP A 20 -11.16 -3.92 6.46
C ASP A 20 -10.07 -4.83 7.06
N ALA A 21 -9.23 -5.43 6.19
CA ALA A 21 -8.13 -6.27 6.62
C ALA A 21 -7.07 -5.49 7.41
N VAL A 22 -6.73 -4.27 6.96
CA VAL A 22 -5.72 -3.43 7.63
C VAL A 22 -6.27 -2.87 8.96
N GLU A 23 -7.51 -2.41 8.98
CA GLU A 23 -8.14 -1.95 10.22
C GLU A 23 -8.22 -3.07 11.26
N LYS A 24 -8.62 -4.26 10.83
CA LYS A 24 -8.67 -5.45 11.69
C LYS A 24 -7.28 -5.80 12.25
N VAL A 25 -6.24 -5.83 11.41
CA VAL A 25 -4.90 -6.18 11.89
C VAL A 25 -4.33 -5.11 12.83
N PHE A 26 -4.61 -3.83 12.62
CA PHE A 26 -4.21 -2.78 13.55
C PHE A 26 -4.88 -2.97 14.92
N SER A 27 -6.18 -3.30 14.93
CA SER A 27 -6.91 -3.64 16.15
C SER A 27 -6.32 -4.88 16.84
N SER A 28 -6.00 -5.94 16.08
CA SER A 28 -5.35 -7.15 16.60
C SER A 28 -3.95 -6.86 17.17
N MET A 29 -3.19 -5.96 16.53
CA MET A 29 -1.87 -5.53 17.05
C MET A 29 -2.02 -4.73 18.35
N ALA A 30 -3.00 -3.83 18.44
CA ALA A 30 -3.29 -3.10 19.67
C ALA A 30 -3.71 -4.03 20.81
N ALA A 31 -4.49 -5.07 20.52
CA ALA A 31 -4.87 -6.13 21.44
C ALA A 31 -3.76 -7.16 21.73
N LYS A 32 -2.57 -7.01 21.11
CA LYS A 32 -1.42 -7.92 21.24
C LYS A 32 -1.73 -9.38 20.79
N THR A 33 -2.68 -9.55 19.90
CA THR A 33 -3.00 -10.85 19.28
C THR A 33 -2.36 -11.04 17.91
N ALA A 34 -1.91 -9.94 17.28
CA ALA A 34 -1.11 -9.99 16.06
C ALA A 34 0.20 -9.21 16.24
N TYR A 35 1.26 -9.68 15.61
CA TYR A 35 2.58 -9.05 15.68
C TYR A 35 3.43 -9.32 14.45
N ASN A 36 4.32 -8.38 14.16
CA ASN A 36 5.35 -8.53 13.15
C ASN A 36 6.59 -9.18 13.75
N PHE A 37 7.22 -10.07 13.00
CA PHE A 37 8.58 -10.52 13.30
C PHE A 37 9.60 -9.46 12.88
N PRO A 38 10.85 -9.54 13.36
CA PRO A 38 11.91 -8.64 12.94
C PRO A 38 12.04 -8.56 11.42
N VAL A 39 12.10 -7.34 10.89
CA VAL A 39 12.25 -7.10 9.45
C VAL A 39 13.71 -7.26 9.07
N ILE A 40 13.97 -8.04 8.03
CA ILE A 40 15.28 -8.15 7.41
C ILE A 40 15.24 -7.36 6.10
N ARG A 41 16.21 -6.47 5.89
CA ARG A 41 16.37 -5.71 4.65
C ARG A 41 17.84 -5.36 4.45
N GLU A 42 18.42 -5.89 3.39
CA GLU A 42 19.84 -5.79 3.12
C GLU A 42 20.10 -5.27 1.69
N ALA A 43 21.23 -4.59 1.50
CA ALA A 43 21.76 -4.32 0.19
C ALA A 43 22.36 -5.63 -0.36
N ILE A 44 21.94 -6.05 -1.55
CA ILE A 44 22.46 -7.32 -2.12
C ILE A 44 23.80 -7.17 -2.86
N GLY A 45 24.36 -5.96 -2.90
CA GLY A 45 25.63 -5.70 -3.59
C GLY A 45 25.56 -5.80 -5.12
N HIS A 46 24.35 -5.80 -5.70
CA HIS A 46 24.10 -5.85 -7.14
C HIS A 46 22.94 -4.94 -7.53
N ALA A 47 23.08 -4.19 -8.64
CA ALA A 47 22.03 -3.33 -9.23
C ALA A 47 21.47 -2.28 -8.25
N ASP A 48 22.24 -1.84 -7.25
CA ASP A 48 21.82 -0.95 -6.16
C ASP A 48 20.53 -1.39 -5.47
N ALA A 49 20.29 -2.69 -5.49
CA ALA A 49 19.04 -3.25 -5.03
C ALA A 49 19.07 -3.56 -3.53
N LEU A 50 17.89 -3.41 -2.93
CA LEU A 50 17.58 -3.83 -1.56
C LEU A 50 16.64 -5.04 -1.61
N TYR A 51 16.90 -6.04 -0.77
CA TYR A 51 16.06 -7.22 -0.66
C TYR A 51 15.84 -7.61 0.79
N GLY A 52 14.71 -8.26 1.08
CA GLY A 52 14.44 -8.68 2.43
C GLY A 52 13.07 -9.32 2.64
N PHE A 53 12.74 -9.51 3.92
CA PHE A 53 11.53 -10.19 4.35
C PHE A 53 10.76 -9.35 5.37
N LYS A 54 9.44 -9.41 5.26
CA LYS A 54 8.51 -8.94 6.28
C LYS A 54 7.57 -10.10 6.59
N SER A 55 7.50 -10.50 7.83
CA SER A 55 6.67 -11.62 8.27
C SER A 55 5.94 -11.28 9.57
N GLY A 56 4.90 -12.04 9.86
CA GLY A 56 4.12 -11.84 11.06
C GLY A 56 3.09 -12.94 11.26
N PHE A 57 2.44 -12.88 12.39
CA PHE A 57 1.42 -13.83 12.79
C PHE A 57 0.23 -13.11 13.46
N ASP A 58 -0.96 -13.37 12.98
CA ASP A 58 -2.21 -13.05 13.65
C ASP A 58 -2.72 -14.33 14.33
N ARG A 59 -2.61 -14.35 15.67
CA ARG A 59 -2.98 -15.49 16.49
C ARG A 59 -4.48 -15.78 16.49
N GLN A 60 -5.30 -14.75 16.34
CA GLN A 60 -6.75 -14.88 16.35
C GLN A 60 -7.27 -15.46 15.03
N ALA A 61 -6.73 -14.99 13.92
CA ALA A 61 -7.12 -15.43 12.58
C ALA A 61 -6.28 -16.62 12.08
N LEU A 62 -5.27 -17.05 12.84
CA LEU A 62 -4.28 -18.07 12.46
C LEU A 62 -3.60 -17.76 11.12
N ASN A 63 -3.39 -16.48 10.84
CA ASN A 63 -2.74 -16.03 9.63
C ASN A 63 -1.24 -15.91 9.84
N LEU A 64 -0.50 -16.87 9.35
CA LEU A 64 0.96 -16.89 9.32
C LEU A 64 1.45 -16.66 7.91
N GLY A 65 2.35 -15.69 7.72
CA GLY A 65 2.88 -15.42 6.40
C GLY A 65 4.12 -14.56 6.39
N LEU A 66 4.74 -14.54 5.22
CA LEU A 66 5.84 -13.64 4.92
C LEU A 66 5.67 -13.02 3.54
N LYS A 67 6.19 -11.82 3.38
CA LYS A 67 6.42 -11.18 2.11
C LYS A 67 7.93 -11.10 1.87
N SER A 68 8.39 -11.75 0.81
CA SER A 68 9.74 -11.66 0.30
C SER A 68 9.77 -10.66 -0.85
N GLY A 69 10.73 -9.76 -0.89
CA GLY A 69 10.85 -8.79 -1.98
C GLY A 69 11.77 -7.63 -1.66
N GLY A 70 11.81 -6.69 -2.58
CA GLY A 70 12.76 -5.60 -2.46
C GLY A 70 12.51 -4.45 -3.42
N TYR A 71 13.56 -3.67 -3.65
CA TYR A 71 13.53 -2.49 -4.51
C TYR A 71 14.73 -2.50 -5.46
N TRP A 72 14.45 -2.41 -6.75
CA TRP A 72 15.43 -2.36 -7.84
C TRP A 72 15.26 -1.03 -8.59
N PRO A 73 16.11 -0.03 -8.37
CA PRO A 73 15.93 1.31 -8.94
C PRO A 73 15.93 1.34 -10.47
N GLY A 74 16.62 0.39 -11.11
CA GLY A 74 16.70 0.28 -12.56
C GLY A 74 15.53 -0.43 -13.26
N ASN A 75 14.52 -0.91 -12.54
CA ASN A 75 13.42 -1.68 -13.12
C ASN A 75 12.51 -0.84 -14.01
N ALA A 76 12.30 0.44 -13.70
CA ALA A 76 11.47 1.31 -14.52
C ALA A 76 11.96 1.40 -15.98
N ALA A 77 13.27 1.43 -16.19
CA ALA A 77 13.87 1.41 -17.53
C ALA A 77 13.61 0.10 -18.30
N LYS A 78 13.18 -0.97 -17.61
CA LYS A 78 12.84 -2.29 -18.18
C LYS A 78 11.33 -2.49 -18.28
N GLY A 79 10.51 -1.46 -18.04
CA GLY A 79 9.06 -1.55 -18.02
C GLY A 79 8.50 -2.30 -16.80
N LEU A 80 9.29 -2.47 -15.75
CA LEU A 80 8.88 -3.14 -14.51
C LEU A 80 8.73 -2.15 -13.36
N THR A 81 7.91 -2.49 -12.37
CA THR A 81 7.88 -1.72 -11.12
C THR A 81 9.19 -1.90 -10.34
N ASN A 82 9.68 -0.83 -9.73
CA ASN A 82 10.92 -0.89 -8.93
C ASN A 82 10.76 -1.77 -7.69
N HIS A 83 9.57 -1.84 -7.12
CA HIS A 83 9.25 -2.75 -6.03
C HIS A 83 8.77 -4.08 -6.60
N GLN A 84 9.38 -5.17 -6.16
CA GLN A 84 8.99 -6.54 -6.53
C GLN A 84 8.81 -7.35 -5.26
N SER A 85 7.70 -8.10 -5.17
CA SER A 85 7.45 -8.94 -4.00
C SER A 85 6.55 -10.13 -4.29
N THR A 86 6.74 -11.17 -3.50
CA THR A 86 5.93 -12.39 -3.45
C THR A 86 5.55 -12.66 -2.01
N ILE A 87 4.31 -13.07 -1.78
CA ILE A 87 3.78 -13.39 -0.46
C ILE A 87 3.61 -14.90 -0.35
N PHE A 88 4.01 -15.44 0.80
CA PHE A 88 3.84 -16.83 1.17
C PHE A 88 2.93 -16.91 2.38
N LEU A 89 1.90 -17.73 2.29
CA LEU A 89 0.98 -18.02 3.39
C LEU A 89 1.18 -19.46 3.87
N PHE A 90 1.22 -19.62 5.16
CA PHE A 90 1.45 -20.93 5.79
C PHE A 90 0.27 -21.33 6.67
N ASP A 91 0.11 -22.60 6.81
CA ASP A 91 -0.76 -23.19 7.82
C ASP A 91 -0.07 -23.04 9.19
N ALA A 92 -0.75 -22.43 10.15
CA ALA A 92 -0.12 -22.09 11.43
C ALA A 92 0.14 -23.32 12.32
N ASP A 93 -0.61 -24.40 12.13
CA ASP A 93 -0.47 -25.60 12.93
C ASP A 93 0.61 -26.57 12.40
N THR A 94 0.76 -26.60 11.08
CA THR A 94 1.62 -27.59 10.42
C THR A 94 2.85 -27.00 9.74
N GLY A 95 2.91 -25.68 9.53
CA GLY A 95 3.96 -25.00 8.78
C GLY A 95 3.91 -25.25 7.26
N LYS A 96 2.91 -25.97 6.75
CA LYS A 96 2.78 -26.24 5.31
C LYS A 96 2.46 -24.95 4.55
N CYS A 97 3.14 -24.72 3.41
CA CYS A 97 2.80 -23.62 2.52
C CYS A 97 1.40 -23.83 1.91
N ARG A 98 0.50 -22.90 2.17
CA ARG A 98 -0.89 -22.90 1.67
C ARG A 98 -1.02 -22.20 0.34
N ALA A 99 -0.34 -21.04 0.21
CA ALA A 99 -0.41 -20.23 -1.00
C ALA A 99 0.87 -19.44 -1.27
N ILE A 100 1.12 -19.20 -2.56
CA ILE A 100 2.10 -18.25 -3.09
C ILE A 100 1.32 -17.21 -3.89
N VAL A 101 1.50 -15.93 -3.57
CA VAL A 101 0.65 -14.85 -4.07
C VAL A 101 1.52 -13.70 -4.58
N GLY A 102 1.17 -13.15 -5.75
CA GLY A 102 1.78 -11.92 -6.25
C GLY A 102 1.63 -10.78 -5.25
N GLY A 103 2.70 -10.04 -4.99
CA GLY A 103 2.73 -9.11 -3.86
C GLY A 103 2.78 -7.63 -4.22
N ASN A 104 2.91 -7.26 -5.50
CA ASN A 104 3.10 -5.86 -5.89
C ASN A 104 1.82 -5.05 -5.73
N VAL A 105 0.71 -5.47 -6.33
CA VAL A 105 -0.60 -4.84 -6.18
C VAL A 105 -1.07 -4.90 -4.73
N LEU A 106 -0.92 -6.03 -4.05
CA LEU A 106 -1.25 -6.15 -2.62
C LEU A 106 -0.44 -5.19 -1.76
N THR A 107 0.83 -4.98 -2.08
CA THR A 107 1.65 -3.97 -1.36
C THR A 107 1.12 -2.57 -1.58
N ALA A 108 0.66 -2.22 -2.77
CA ALA A 108 0.08 -0.92 -3.04
C ALA A 108 -1.26 -0.73 -2.28
N LEU A 109 -2.16 -1.68 -2.40
CA LEU A 109 -3.48 -1.66 -1.76
C LEU A 109 -3.38 -1.58 -0.23
N ARG A 110 -2.60 -2.48 0.42
CA ARG A 110 -2.49 -2.47 1.88
C ARG A 110 -1.79 -1.21 2.42
N THR A 111 -0.90 -0.59 1.62
CA THR A 111 -0.24 0.66 2.03
C THR A 111 -1.21 1.83 1.94
N ALA A 112 -2.00 1.89 0.89
CA ALA A 112 -3.07 2.86 0.73
C ALA A 112 -4.17 2.68 1.80
N ALA A 113 -4.53 1.44 2.11
CA ALA A 113 -5.48 1.13 3.18
C ALA A 113 -5.00 1.62 4.54
N ALA A 114 -3.71 1.53 4.86
CA ALA A 114 -3.18 2.07 6.12
C ALA A 114 -3.34 3.59 6.23
N ALA A 115 -3.15 4.33 5.13
CA ALA A 115 -3.44 5.77 5.09
C ALA A 115 -4.94 6.05 5.22
N ALA A 116 -5.78 5.28 4.54
CA ALA A 116 -7.23 5.41 4.61
C ALA A 116 -7.76 5.16 6.03
N VAL A 117 -7.33 4.09 6.71
CA VAL A 117 -7.65 3.80 8.11
C VAL A 117 -7.23 4.97 9.02
N SER A 118 -6.01 5.51 8.82
CA SER A 118 -5.54 6.66 9.59
C SER A 118 -6.45 7.88 9.39
N VAL A 119 -6.84 8.19 8.16
CA VAL A 119 -7.76 9.31 7.87
C VAL A 119 -9.15 9.04 8.41
N ALA A 120 -9.67 7.82 8.32
CA ALA A 120 -10.98 7.45 8.84
C ALA A 120 -11.09 7.70 10.35
N HIS A 121 -10.04 7.43 11.11
CA HIS A 121 -10.04 7.54 12.56
C HIS A 121 -9.47 8.85 13.10
N LEU A 122 -8.51 9.47 12.44
CA LEU A 122 -7.73 10.58 12.98
C LEU A 122 -8.02 11.94 12.33
N ALA A 123 -8.44 11.96 11.06
CA ALA A 123 -8.73 13.22 10.39
C ALA A 123 -10.03 13.83 10.91
N ARG A 124 -10.09 15.17 10.92
CA ARG A 124 -11.32 15.89 11.25
C ARG A 124 -12.48 15.39 10.37
N LYS A 125 -13.64 15.23 10.95
CA LYS A 125 -14.84 14.74 10.24
C LYS A 125 -15.34 15.72 9.17
N ASP A 126 -15.07 16.99 9.35
CA ASP A 126 -15.43 18.10 8.47
C ASP A 126 -14.30 18.50 7.50
N ALA A 127 -13.24 17.70 7.38
CA ALA A 127 -12.14 17.98 6.46
C ALA A 127 -12.64 18.05 5.02
N LYS A 128 -12.34 19.18 4.34
CA LYS A 128 -12.81 19.49 2.98
C LYS A 128 -11.70 19.46 1.94
N VAL A 129 -10.47 19.63 2.37
CA VAL A 129 -9.30 19.65 1.49
C VAL A 129 -8.40 18.48 1.80
N LEU A 130 -8.01 17.74 0.76
CA LEU A 130 -7.04 16.66 0.85
C LEU A 130 -5.71 17.14 0.28
N GLY A 131 -4.69 17.23 1.13
CA GLY A 131 -3.32 17.57 0.75
C GLY A 131 -2.47 16.32 0.49
N ILE A 132 -1.67 16.33 -0.59
CA ILE A 132 -0.76 15.23 -0.93
C ILE A 132 0.64 15.77 -1.19
N ILE A 133 1.63 15.19 -0.52
CA ILE A 133 3.05 15.45 -0.77
C ILE A 133 3.66 14.24 -1.46
N GLY A 134 4.17 14.47 -2.69
CA GLY A 134 4.78 13.44 -3.52
C GLY A 134 3.83 12.82 -4.54
N ALA A 135 4.39 12.43 -5.70
CA ALA A 135 3.67 11.87 -6.84
C ALA A 135 4.31 10.55 -7.31
N GLY A 136 4.77 9.72 -6.36
CA GLY A 136 5.31 8.41 -6.66
C GLY A 136 4.22 7.36 -6.91
N HIS A 137 4.63 6.13 -7.24
CA HIS A 137 3.72 5.01 -7.53
C HIS A 137 2.62 4.82 -6.46
N GLN A 138 2.94 5.01 -5.18
CA GLN A 138 1.98 4.86 -4.08
C GLN A 138 0.93 5.98 -4.03
N ALA A 139 1.24 7.18 -4.52
CA ALA A 139 0.40 8.35 -4.34
C ALA A 139 -0.98 8.19 -4.97
N THR A 140 -1.07 7.58 -6.15
CA THR A 140 -2.36 7.33 -6.85
C THR A 140 -3.23 6.32 -6.10
N PHE A 141 -2.64 5.29 -5.51
CA PHE A 141 -3.36 4.32 -4.68
C PHE A 141 -3.86 4.95 -3.38
N GLN A 142 -3.01 5.74 -2.74
CA GLN A 142 -3.38 6.44 -1.50
C GLN A 142 -4.47 7.47 -1.74
N LEU A 143 -4.37 8.25 -2.83
CA LEU A 143 -5.40 9.23 -3.18
C LEU A 143 -6.77 8.57 -3.30
N ARG A 144 -6.89 7.48 -4.07
CA ARG A 144 -8.17 6.76 -4.21
C ARG A 144 -8.71 6.24 -2.89
N ALA A 145 -7.86 5.64 -2.06
CA ALA A 145 -8.29 5.03 -0.81
C ALA A 145 -8.68 6.08 0.26
N VAL A 146 -7.93 7.18 0.33
CA VAL A 146 -8.16 8.26 1.30
C VAL A 146 -9.37 9.10 0.91
N ALA A 147 -9.58 9.36 -0.38
CA ALA A 147 -10.71 10.15 -0.86
C ALA A 147 -12.07 9.53 -0.47
N GLU A 148 -12.14 8.23 -0.27
CA GLU A 148 -13.34 7.52 0.18
C GLU A 148 -13.69 7.77 1.66
N GLN A 149 -12.76 8.32 2.46
CA GLN A 149 -12.91 8.42 3.92
C GLN A 149 -13.59 9.71 4.39
N ARG A 150 -13.66 10.73 3.56
CA ARG A 150 -14.30 12.04 3.86
C ARG A 150 -14.95 12.61 2.60
N LYS A 151 -15.85 13.55 2.79
CA LYS A 151 -16.46 14.33 1.70
C LYS A 151 -15.54 15.51 1.34
N PHE A 152 -14.41 15.17 0.71
CA PHE A 152 -13.51 16.21 0.23
C PHE A 152 -14.15 17.03 -0.90
N GLU A 153 -13.82 18.30 -0.95
CA GLU A 153 -14.29 19.25 -1.98
C GLU A 153 -13.20 19.55 -3.02
N ARG A 154 -11.93 19.37 -2.66
CA ARG A 154 -10.78 19.53 -3.56
C ARG A 154 -9.55 18.76 -3.06
N ILE A 155 -8.63 18.56 -4.00
CA ILE A 155 -7.32 17.96 -3.77
C ILE A 155 -6.26 19.00 -4.09
N VAL A 156 -5.31 19.20 -3.20
CA VAL A 156 -4.11 20.00 -3.43
C VAL A 156 -2.88 19.10 -3.35
N ALA A 157 -1.90 19.29 -4.24
CA ALA A 157 -0.72 18.43 -4.24
C ALA A 157 0.56 19.21 -4.53
N TRP A 158 1.63 18.77 -3.90
CA TRP A 158 2.98 19.23 -4.18
C TRP A 158 3.92 18.06 -4.49
N ASN A 159 4.80 18.26 -5.45
CA ASN A 159 5.91 17.36 -5.73
C ASN A 159 7.12 18.16 -6.23
N ARG A 160 8.31 17.74 -5.83
CA ARG A 160 9.58 18.34 -6.29
C ARG A 160 9.70 18.40 -7.83
N SER A 161 9.11 17.47 -8.53
CA SER A 161 8.99 17.38 -9.98
C SER A 161 7.52 17.58 -10.35
N PRO A 162 7.06 18.81 -10.65
CA PRO A 162 5.63 19.11 -10.85
C PRO A 162 4.99 18.32 -12.00
N GLU A 163 5.76 17.98 -13.04
CA GLU A 163 5.30 17.20 -14.19
C GLU A 163 4.76 15.81 -13.80
N LYS A 164 5.17 15.28 -12.66
CA LYS A 164 4.69 13.98 -12.14
C LYS A 164 3.32 14.06 -11.47
N LEU A 165 2.81 15.27 -11.25
CA LEU A 165 1.49 15.47 -10.63
C LEU A 165 0.35 15.09 -11.58
N SER A 166 0.59 14.99 -12.90
CA SER A 166 -0.43 14.60 -13.89
C SER A 166 -1.18 13.32 -13.50
N ALA A 167 -0.48 12.30 -13.03
CA ALA A 167 -1.11 11.06 -12.60
C ALA A 167 -2.07 11.23 -11.40
N LEU A 168 -1.82 12.20 -10.52
CA LEU A 168 -2.74 12.54 -9.43
C LEU A 168 -3.93 13.36 -9.94
N ALA A 169 -3.71 14.24 -10.92
CA ALA A 169 -4.78 15.01 -11.56
C ALA A 169 -5.76 14.07 -12.28
N ASP A 170 -5.25 13.03 -12.97
CA ASP A 170 -6.09 12.02 -13.62
C ASP A 170 -6.97 11.27 -12.60
N VAL A 171 -6.38 10.88 -11.46
CA VAL A 171 -7.14 10.24 -10.37
C VAL A 171 -8.17 11.19 -9.76
N ALA A 172 -7.84 12.46 -9.58
CA ALA A 172 -8.79 13.45 -9.07
C ALA A 172 -9.97 13.63 -10.04
N ALA A 173 -9.72 13.65 -11.36
CA ALA A 173 -10.78 13.67 -12.36
C ALA A 173 -11.67 12.44 -12.33
N GLU A 174 -11.10 11.21 -12.17
CA GLU A 174 -11.86 9.98 -11.95
C GLU A 174 -12.78 10.07 -10.71
N LEU A 175 -12.33 10.76 -9.68
CA LEU A 175 -13.09 10.96 -8.42
C LEU A 175 -14.08 12.14 -8.50
N GLY A 176 -14.08 12.90 -9.58
CA GLY A 176 -14.91 14.08 -9.74
C GLY A 176 -14.52 15.24 -8.82
N LEU A 177 -13.26 15.32 -8.38
CA LEU A 177 -12.75 16.34 -7.47
C LEU A 177 -11.82 17.32 -8.19
N PRO A 178 -11.95 18.64 -7.94
CA PRO A 178 -10.99 19.64 -8.39
C PRO A 178 -9.58 19.33 -7.89
N PHE A 179 -8.59 19.50 -8.76
CA PHE A 179 -7.17 19.27 -8.47
C PHE A 179 -6.35 20.56 -8.68
N GLU A 180 -5.49 20.85 -7.74
CA GLU A 180 -4.61 22.02 -7.78
C GLU A 180 -3.17 21.63 -7.41
N SER A 181 -2.22 22.03 -8.26
CA SER A 181 -0.79 21.97 -7.93
C SER A 181 -0.41 23.22 -7.16
N VAL A 182 0.10 23.05 -5.96
CA VAL A 182 0.44 24.14 -5.03
C VAL A 182 1.91 24.11 -4.65
N THR A 183 2.41 25.16 -4.04
CA THR A 183 3.72 25.16 -3.39
C THR A 183 3.66 24.40 -2.06
N LEU A 184 4.82 24.09 -1.48
CA LEU A 184 4.86 23.40 -0.17
C LEU A 184 4.32 24.30 0.96
N GLU A 185 4.47 25.62 0.80
CA GLU A 185 4.00 26.63 1.77
C GLU A 185 2.47 26.79 1.73
N GLU A 186 1.85 26.53 0.57
CA GLU A 186 0.39 26.62 0.38
C GLU A 186 -0.34 25.31 0.75
N LEU A 187 0.39 24.23 0.94
CA LEU A 187 -0.17 22.93 1.26
C LEU A 187 -0.43 22.78 2.76
#